data_991802195d645a253e0a20c60e340873
#
_entry.id   991802195d645a253e0a20c60e340873
#
_cell.length_a   1.000
_cell.length_b   1.000
_cell.length_c   1.000
_cell.angle_alpha   90.00
_cell.angle_beta   90.00
_cell.angle_gamma   90.00
#
_symmetry.space_group_name_H-M   'P 1'
#
loop_
_entity.id
_entity.type
_entity.pdbx_description
1 polymer ?
#
loop_
_entity_poly.entity_id
_entity_poly.type
_entity_poly.pdbx_seq_one_letter_code
_entity_poly.pdbx_strand_id
1 'polypeptide(L)'
;MGGTGVIDNFLGIFTSYIDSGFGLLGGEVAFIATTLIVIDVTLAALFWAWGADDDIIARLVKKTIFVGVFAYIISNWNNLARIVFESFAGLGLMASGTGFSAADLLRPGRVAQIGLDAGRPLLESISDMMGYWSFFENFIQIACLMFA
;
A
#
# COMPACT_ATOMS: atom_id res chain seq x y z
N MET A 1 26.50 -1.32 -10.38
CA MET A 1 25.06 -1.01 -10.35
C MET A 1 24.36 -2.25 -9.82
N GLY A 2 23.95 -2.19 -8.56
CA GLY A 2 23.53 -3.39 -7.80
C GLY A 2 22.19 -3.91 -8.25
N GLY A 3 22.01 -5.24 -8.17
CA GLY A 3 20.80 -5.97 -8.56
C GLY A 3 19.50 -5.55 -7.86
N THR A 4 19.56 -4.73 -6.80
CA THR A 4 18.41 -4.18 -6.09
C THR A 4 17.61 -3.15 -6.91
N GLY A 5 18.27 -2.38 -7.79
CA GLY A 5 17.59 -1.43 -8.69
C GLY A 5 16.72 -2.12 -9.75
N VAL A 6 17.01 -3.37 -10.10
CA VAL A 6 16.20 -4.18 -11.01
C VAL A 6 14.85 -4.50 -10.37
N ILE A 7 14.81 -4.75 -9.08
CA ILE A 7 13.57 -5.04 -8.32
C ILE A 7 12.67 -3.80 -8.30
N ASP A 8 13.23 -2.62 -8.06
CA ASP A 8 12.47 -1.36 -8.07
C ASP A 8 11.92 -1.05 -9.47
N ASN A 9 12.71 -1.31 -10.53
CA ASN A 9 12.28 -1.12 -11.91
C ASN A 9 11.15 -2.10 -12.30
N PHE A 10 11.26 -3.37 -11.88
CA PHE A 10 10.21 -4.37 -12.09
C PHE A 10 8.92 -3.95 -11.38
N LEU A 11 9.00 -3.49 -10.13
CA LEU A 11 7.84 -3.00 -9.40
C LEU A 11 7.22 -1.79 -10.10
N GLY A 12 8.03 -0.84 -10.60
CA GLY A 12 7.55 0.32 -11.33
C GLY A 12 6.78 -0.06 -12.60
N ILE A 13 7.30 -1.00 -13.37
CA ILE A 13 6.62 -1.53 -14.56
C ILE A 13 5.32 -2.24 -14.18
N PHE A 14 5.35 -3.09 -13.16
CA PHE A 14 4.19 -3.84 -12.70
C PHE A 14 3.07 -2.92 -12.19
N THR A 15 3.39 -1.93 -11.37
CA THR A 15 2.41 -0.94 -10.90
C THR A 15 1.84 -0.10 -12.05
N SER A 16 2.65 0.28 -13.03
CA SER A 16 2.18 0.99 -14.21
C SER A 16 1.17 0.18 -15.03
N TYR A 17 1.38 -1.13 -15.18
CA TYR A 17 0.41 -2.02 -15.84
C TYR A 17 -0.90 -2.15 -15.04
N ILE A 18 -0.79 -2.27 -13.72
CA ILE A 18 -1.97 -2.32 -12.84
C ILE A 18 -2.74 -0.99 -12.92
N ASP A 19 -2.07 0.14 -12.81
CA ASP A 19 -2.70 1.46 -12.87
C ASP A 19 -3.37 1.70 -14.23
N SER A 20 -2.75 1.24 -15.32
CA SER A 20 -3.34 1.29 -16.65
C SER A 20 -4.61 0.44 -16.72
N GLY A 21 -4.61 -0.76 -16.14
CA GLY A 21 -5.79 -1.64 -16.05
C GLY A 21 -6.92 -1.01 -15.25
N PHE A 22 -6.62 -0.45 -14.09
CA PHE A 22 -7.61 0.28 -13.28
C PHE A 22 -8.10 1.56 -13.96
N GLY A 23 -7.24 2.26 -14.70
CA GLY A 23 -7.64 3.42 -15.48
C GLY A 23 -8.68 3.09 -16.56
N LEU A 24 -8.54 1.95 -17.22
CA LEU A 24 -9.53 1.46 -18.21
C LEU A 24 -10.88 1.11 -17.57
N LEU A 25 -10.85 0.57 -16.35
CA LEU A 25 -12.07 0.21 -15.62
C LEU A 25 -12.76 1.41 -14.94
N GLY A 26 -12.05 2.54 -14.79
CA GLY A 26 -12.58 3.72 -14.09
C GLY A 26 -13.88 4.26 -14.71
N GLY A 27 -13.99 4.25 -16.03
CA GLY A 27 -15.20 4.65 -16.77
C GLY A 27 -16.38 3.71 -16.51
N GLU A 28 -16.14 2.40 -16.50
CA GLU A 28 -17.17 1.39 -16.26
C GLU A 28 -17.66 1.44 -14.79
N VAL A 29 -16.74 1.59 -13.85
CA VAL A 29 -17.09 1.74 -12.42
C VAL A 29 -17.93 3.00 -12.20
N ALA A 30 -17.58 4.12 -12.82
CA ALA A 30 -18.35 5.35 -12.72
C ALA A 30 -19.76 5.20 -13.34
N PHE A 31 -19.88 4.52 -14.47
CA PHE A 31 -21.17 4.23 -15.12
C PHE A 31 -22.06 3.36 -14.23
N ILE A 32 -21.53 2.25 -13.73
CA ILE A 32 -22.25 1.35 -12.83
C ILE A 32 -22.67 2.07 -11.54
N ALA A 33 -21.77 2.82 -10.93
CA ALA A 33 -22.05 3.58 -9.71
C ALA A 33 -23.16 4.60 -9.95
N THR A 34 -23.10 5.36 -11.03
CA THR A 34 -24.14 6.34 -11.39
C THR A 34 -25.49 5.69 -11.64
N THR A 35 -25.51 4.57 -12.36
CA THR A 35 -26.73 3.82 -12.64
C THR A 35 -27.37 3.29 -11.36
N LEU A 36 -26.58 2.73 -10.45
CA LEU A 36 -27.05 2.24 -9.15
C LEU A 36 -27.58 3.38 -8.28
N ILE A 37 -26.93 4.54 -8.28
CA ILE A 37 -27.39 5.74 -7.56
C ILE A 37 -28.77 6.18 -8.09
N VAL A 38 -28.94 6.24 -9.41
CA VAL A 38 -30.22 6.63 -10.03
C VAL A 38 -31.33 5.66 -9.62
N ILE A 39 -31.09 4.36 -9.71
CA ILE A 39 -32.05 3.32 -9.30
C ILE A 39 -32.40 3.47 -7.81
N ASP A 40 -31.40 3.62 -6.94
CA ASP A 40 -31.57 3.73 -5.50
C ASP A 40 -32.39 4.97 -5.12
N VAL A 41 -32.08 6.13 -5.71
CA VAL A 41 -32.83 7.38 -5.48
C VAL A 41 -34.26 7.28 -5.99
N THR A 42 -34.46 6.68 -7.17
CA THR A 42 -35.80 6.50 -7.77
C THR A 42 -36.67 5.59 -6.91
N LEU A 43 -36.13 4.45 -6.47
CA LEU A 43 -36.85 3.53 -5.57
C LEU A 43 -37.19 4.20 -4.25
N ALA A 44 -36.23 4.92 -3.66
CA ALA A 44 -36.47 5.66 -2.42
C ALA A 44 -37.58 6.69 -2.58
N ALA A 45 -37.58 7.44 -3.67
CA ALA A 45 -38.65 8.41 -3.96
C ALA A 45 -40.03 7.75 -4.12
N LEU A 46 -40.12 6.60 -4.78
CA LEU A 46 -41.34 5.84 -4.90
C LEU A 46 -41.86 5.34 -3.54
N PHE A 47 -40.98 4.78 -2.71
CA PHE A 47 -41.35 4.32 -1.36
C PHE A 47 -41.83 5.47 -0.47
N TRP A 48 -41.21 6.66 -0.59
CA TRP A 48 -41.63 7.84 0.17
C TRP A 48 -42.94 8.43 -0.33
N ALA A 49 -43.23 8.34 -1.62
CA ALA A 49 -44.52 8.76 -2.21
C ALA A 49 -45.68 7.91 -1.73
N TRP A 50 -45.45 6.65 -1.36
CA TRP A 50 -46.48 5.75 -0.82
C TRP A 50 -46.63 5.82 0.69
N GLY A 51 -45.62 6.34 1.41
CA GLY A 51 -45.64 6.53 2.86
C GLY A 51 -46.29 7.86 3.23
N ALA A 52 -47.21 7.87 4.19
CA ALA A 52 -47.87 9.09 4.69
C ALA A 52 -47.02 9.81 5.77
N ASP A 53 -45.69 9.81 5.65
CA ASP A 53 -44.78 10.36 6.65
C ASP A 53 -44.45 11.82 6.37
N ASP A 54 -44.55 12.66 7.39
CA ASP A 54 -44.40 14.13 7.31
C ASP A 54 -42.98 14.64 7.05
N ASP A 55 -41.92 13.80 7.16
CA ASP A 55 -40.51 14.23 7.08
C ASP A 55 -39.76 13.75 5.82
N ILE A 56 -40.37 13.85 4.64
CA ILE A 56 -39.75 13.44 3.36
C ILE A 56 -38.44 14.21 3.09
N ILE A 57 -38.39 15.49 3.44
CA ILE A 57 -37.21 16.34 3.19
C ILE A 57 -36.01 15.90 4.04
N ALA A 58 -36.20 15.57 5.30
CA ALA A 58 -35.14 15.10 6.17
C ALA A 58 -34.55 13.75 5.68
N ARG A 59 -35.40 12.86 5.20
CA ARG A 59 -35.00 11.59 4.61
C ARG A 59 -34.23 11.79 3.31
N LEU A 60 -34.68 12.69 2.44
CA LEU A 60 -34.00 13.05 1.20
C LEU A 60 -32.60 13.62 1.46
N VAL A 61 -32.49 14.56 2.37
CA VAL A 61 -31.19 15.15 2.76
C VAL A 61 -30.24 14.09 3.29
N LYS A 62 -30.69 13.24 4.22
CA LYS A 62 -29.90 12.13 4.75
C LYS A 62 -29.42 11.20 3.64
N LYS A 63 -30.32 10.80 2.73
CA LYS A 63 -29.99 9.93 1.59
C LYS A 63 -28.96 10.58 0.67
N THR A 64 -29.14 11.85 0.33
CA THR A 64 -28.23 12.60 -0.55
C THR A 64 -26.82 12.70 0.06
N ILE A 65 -26.72 12.95 1.37
CA ILE A 65 -25.44 12.99 2.05
C ILE A 65 -24.75 11.62 1.98
N PHE A 66 -25.46 10.53 2.28
CA PHE A 66 -24.90 9.17 2.19
C PHE A 66 -24.40 8.86 0.78
N VAL A 67 -25.23 9.09 -0.23
CA VAL A 67 -24.86 8.86 -1.64
C VAL A 67 -23.65 9.72 -2.02
N GLY A 68 -23.64 11.00 -1.62
CA GLY A 68 -22.53 11.91 -1.90
C GLY A 68 -21.21 11.45 -1.27
N VAL A 69 -21.24 11.01 -0.01
CA VAL A 69 -20.05 10.48 0.67
C VAL A 69 -19.51 9.22 -0.03
N PHE A 70 -20.37 8.27 -0.37
CA PHE A 70 -19.93 7.06 -1.06
C PHE A 70 -19.43 7.34 -2.48
N ALA A 71 -20.09 8.22 -3.23
CA ALA A 71 -19.64 8.66 -4.54
C ALA A 71 -18.24 9.31 -4.46
N TYR A 72 -18.01 10.15 -3.46
CA TYR A 72 -16.71 10.76 -3.20
C TYR A 72 -15.63 9.71 -2.90
N ILE A 73 -15.93 8.73 -2.04
CA ILE A 73 -14.99 7.66 -1.70
C ILE A 73 -14.63 6.84 -2.95
N ILE A 74 -15.63 6.45 -3.76
CA ILE A 74 -15.40 5.67 -4.99
C ILE A 74 -14.54 6.46 -5.98
N SER A 75 -14.86 7.73 -6.20
CA SER A 75 -14.14 8.59 -7.14
C SER A 75 -12.70 8.89 -6.71
N ASN A 76 -12.43 8.89 -5.41
CA ASN A 76 -11.11 9.23 -4.85
C ASN A 76 -10.42 8.04 -4.16
N TRP A 77 -10.83 6.81 -4.48
CA TRP A 77 -10.37 5.61 -3.78
C TRP A 77 -8.83 5.50 -3.71
N ASN A 78 -8.16 5.66 -4.83
CA ASN A 78 -6.69 5.55 -4.90
C ASN A 78 -5.99 6.57 -3.99
N ASN A 79 -6.47 7.81 -3.99
CA ASN A 79 -5.90 8.87 -3.16
C ASN A 79 -6.16 8.62 -1.67
N LEU A 80 -7.38 8.20 -1.31
CA LEU A 80 -7.73 7.88 0.06
C LEU A 80 -6.95 6.66 0.59
N ALA A 81 -6.84 5.60 -0.21
CA ALA A 81 -6.05 4.42 0.13
C ALA A 81 -4.57 4.77 0.34
N ARG A 82 -4.02 5.64 -0.50
CA ARG A 82 -2.65 6.13 -0.37
C ARG A 82 -2.45 6.92 0.93
N ILE A 83 -3.34 7.85 1.25
CA ILE A 83 -3.28 8.63 2.50
C ILE A 83 -3.31 7.71 3.72
N VAL A 84 -4.20 6.71 3.73
CA VAL A 84 -4.29 5.73 4.82
C VAL A 84 -2.98 4.94 4.93
N PHE A 85 -2.45 4.43 3.81
CA PHE A 85 -1.20 3.69 3.79
C PHE A 85 -0.02 4.55 4.31
N GLU A 86 0.15 5.75 3.79
CA GLU A 86 1.23 6.66 4.20
C GLU A 86 1.13 7.04 5.68
N SER A 87 -0.10 7.21 6.20
CA SER A 87 -0.32 7.49 7.62
C SER A 87 0.12 6.33 8.51
N PHE A 88 -0.29 5.09 8.20
CA PHE A 88 0.12 3.92 8.96
C PHE A 88 1.62 3.62 8.82
N ALA A 89 2.17 3.76 7.62
CA ALA A 89 3.60 3.62 7.37
C ALA A 89 4.41 4.65 8.18
N GLY A 90 3.97 5.90 8.19
CA GLY A 90 4.59 6.96 8.98
C GLY A 90 4.58 6.67 10.47
N LEU A 91 3.44 6.21 11.01
CA LEU A 91 3.34 5.81 12.42
C LEU A 91 4.27 4.63 12.76
N GLY A 92 4.33 3.62 11.88
CA GLY A 92 5.23 2.48 12.04
C GLY A 92 6.71 2.89 12.05
N LEU A 93 7.09 3.80 11.17
CA LEU A 93 8.45 4.33 11.10
C LEU A 93 8.81 5.17 12.33
N MET A 94 7.90 6.00 12.83
CA MET A 94 8.09 6.74 14.07
C MET A 94 8.29 5.78 15.27
N ALA A 95 7.52 4.70 15.32
CA ALA A 95 7.64 3.69 16.37
C ALA A 95 8.95 2.89 16.28
N SER A 96 9.48 2.66 15.07
CA SER A 96 10.73 1.90 14.85
C SER A 96 11.98 2.70 15.16
N GLY A 97 11.91 4.04 15.24
CA GLY A 97 13.07 4.91 15.47
C GLY A 97 14.11 4.88 14.34
N THR A 98 13.78 4.28 13.20
CA THR A 98 14.66 4.19 12.04
C THR A 98 14.55 5.46 11.18
N GLY A 99 15.66 5.88 10.57
CA GLY A 99 15.69 7.04 9.67
C GLY A 99 15.05 6.82 8.29
N PHE A 100 14.17 5.83 8.16
CA PHE A 100 13.46 5.51 6.93
C PHE A 100 12.34 6.51 6.65
N SER A 101 12.10 6.79 5.37
CA SER A 101 10.89 7.49 4.91
C SER A 101 9.80 6.49 4.49
N ALA A 102 8.53 6.93 4.52
CA ALA A 102 7.42 6.13 4.00
C ALA A 102 7.61 5.76 2.52
N ALA A 103 8.29 6.63 1.74
CA ALA A 103 8.63 6.37 0.34
C ALA A 103 9.68 5.25 0.18
N ASP A 104 10.58 5.06 1.15
CA ASP A 104 11.58 3.99 1.11
C ASP A 104 10.96 2.61 1.34
N LEU A 105 9.88 2.52 2.13
CA LEU A 105 9.11 1.29 2.33
C LEU A 105 8.43 0.79 1.05
N LEU A 106 8.07 1.70 0.16
CA LEU A 106 7.48 1.38 -1.15
C LEU A 106 8.53 0.94 -2.19
N ARG A 107 9.81 0.95 -1.82
CA ARG A 107 10.93 0.57 -2.68
C ARG A 107 11.61 -0.69 -2.15
N PRO A 108 11.16 -1.88 -2.58
CA PRO A 108 11.69 -3.16 -2.10
C PRO A 108 13.19 -3.30 -2.35
N GLY A 109 13.72 -2.73 -3.43
CA GLY A 109 15.15 -2.69 -3.69
C GLY A 109 15.93 -1.89 -2.64
N ARG A 110 15.33 -0.81 -2.12
CA ARG A 110 15.94 -0.01 -1.04
C ARG A 110 15.95 -0.78 0.28
N VAL A 111 14.87 -1.45 0.60
CA VAL A 111 14.78 -2.31 1.80
C VAL A 111 15.80 -3.44 1.73
N ALA A 112 15.89 -4.11 0.58
CA ALA A 112 16.89 -5.16 0.35
C ALA A 112 18.33 -4.62 0.47
N GLN A 113 18.61 -3.43 -0.07
CA GLN A 113 19.95 -2.80 0.03
C GLN A 113 20.35 -2.56 1.49
N ILE A 114 19.44 -2.09 2.32
CA ILE A 114 19.74 -1.84 3.75
C ILE A 114 19.98 -3.14 4.49
N GLY A 115 19.22 -4.20 4.17
CA GLY A 115 19.50 -5.53 4.72
C GLY A 115 20.89 -6.03 4.35
N LEU A 116 21.30 -5.84 3.09
CA LEU A 116 22.65 -6.18 2.65
C LEU A 116 23.73 -5.32 3.33
N ASP A 117 23.49 -4.02 3.46
CA ASP A 117 24.44 -3.11 4.12
C ASP A 117 24.57 -3.41 5.63
N ALA A 118 23.49 -3.83 6.29
CA ALA A 118 23.52 -4.30 7.67
C ALA A 118 24.27 -5.64 7.81
N GLY A 119 24.21 -6.50 6.80
CA GLY A 119 24.93 -7.79 6.76
C GLY A 119 26.41 -7.66 6.41
N ARG A 120 26.86 -6.55 5.79
CA ARG A 120 28.26 -6.37 5.37
C ARG A 120 29.30 -6.56 6.49
N PRO A 121 29.17 -5.95 7.67
CA PRO A 121 30.15 -6.13 8.73
C PRO A 121 30.25 -7.59 9.20
N LEU A 122 29.15 -8.36 9.11
CA LEU A 122 29.17 -9.79 9.40
C LEU A 122 29.95 -10.56 8.33
N LEU A 123 29.75 -10.22 7.06
CA LEU A 123 30.48 -10.84 5.94
C LEU A 123 31.96 -10.49 5.97
N GLU A 124 32.33 -9.27 6.33
CA GLU A 124 33.72 -8.84 6.51
C GLU A 124 34.36 -9.62 7.65
N SER A 125 33.67 -9.74 8.80
CA SER A 125 34.17 -10.54 9.95
C SER A 125 34.37 -12.01 9.58
N ILE A 126 33.46 -12.59 8.77
CA ILE A 126 33.62 -13.97 8.26
C ILE A 126 34.82 -14.05 7.32
N SER A 127 34.99 -13.07 6.42
CA SER A 127 36.10 -13.04 5.47
C SER A 127 37.47 -12.98 6.18
N ASP A 128 37.57 -12.19 7.25
CA ASP A 128 38.80 -12.08 8.05
C ASP A 128 39.15 -13.39 8.80
N MET A 129 38.12 -14.18 9.13
CA MET A 129 38.29 -15.49 9.77
C MET A 129 38.55 -16.62 8.79
N MET A 130 38.37 -16.39 7.47
CA MET A 130 38.55 -17.41 6.41
C MET A 130 39.99 -17.60 5.92
N GLY A 131 41.02 -17.38 6.80
CA GLY A 131 42.40 -17.72 6.47
C GLY A 131 42.61 -19.24 6.35
N TYR A 132 43.68 -19.68 5.61
CA TYR A 132 43.93 -21.08 5.27
C TYR A 132 44.02 -22.02 6.49
N TRP A 133 44.47 -21.54 7.63
CA TRP A 133 44.54 -22.30 8.90
C TRP A 133 43.50 -21.83 9.91
N SER A 134 43.14 -20.54 9.89
CA SER A 134 42.14 -19.95 10.80
C SER A 134 40.72 -20.41 10.56
N PHE A 135 40.39 -20.91 9.37
CA PHE A 135 39.10 -21.50 9.09
C PHE A 135 38.73 -22.68 10.01
N PHE A 136 39.69 -23.57 10.26
CA PHE A 136 39.46 -24.72 11.14
C PHE A 136 39.32 -24.34 12.60
N GLU A 137 40.08 -23.33 13.05
CA GLU A 137 40.05 -22.84 14.44
C GLU A 137 38.75 -22.05 14.70
N ASN A 138 38.25 -21.28 13.70
CA ASN A 138 37.11 -20.40 13.85
C ASN A 138 35.83 -20.95 13.25
N PHE A 139 35.79 -22.22 12.86
CA PHE A 139 34.65 -22.84 12.17
C PHE A 139 33.32 -22.64 12.90
N ILE A 140 33.30 -22.77 14.24
CA ILE A 140 32.08 -22.59 15.05
C ILE A 140 31.63 -21.14 15.02
N GLN A 141 32.56 -20.17 15.10
CA GLN A 141 32.27 -18.74 15.07
C GLN A 141 31.73 -18.31 13.70
N ILE A 142 32.35 -18.81 12.61
CA ILE A 142 31.88 -18.58 11.23
C ILE A 142 30.48 -19.12 11.06
N ALA A 143 30.21 -20.34 11.52
CA ALA A 143 28.87 -20.94 11.46
C ALA A 143 27.84 -20.12 12.23
N CYS A 144 28.17 -19.65 13.46
CA CYS A 144 27.26 -18.79 14.22
C CYS A 144 26.96 -17.46 13.51
N LEU A 145 27.96 -16.83 12.88
CA LEU A 145 27.79 -15.57 12.15
C LEU A 145 26.99 -15.75 10.85
N MET A 146 27.05 -16.91 10.23
CA MET A 146 26.24 -17.22 9.04
C MET A 146 24.76 -17.43 9.37
N PHE A 147 24.43 -17.77 10.59
CA PHE A 147 23.05 -17.95 11.05
C PHE A 147 22.47 -16.73 11.79
N ALA A 148 23.25 -15.70 12.08
CA ALA A 148 22.80 -14.47 12.71
C ALA A 148 22.19 -13.50 11.70
#